data_042212f2447c6cb4795a7681c94c59d5
#
_entry.id   042212f2447c6cb4795a7681c94c59d5
#
_cell.length_a   1.000
_cell.length_b   1.000
_cell.length_c   1.000
_cell.angle_alpha   90.00
_cell.angle_beta   90.00
_cell.angle_gamma   90.00
#
_symmetry.space_group_name_H-M   'P 1'
#
loop_
_entity.id
_entity.type
_entity.pdbx_description
1 polymer ?
#
loop_
_entity_poly.entity_id
_entity_poly.type
_entity_poly.pdbx_seq_one_letter_code
_entity_poly.pdbx_strand_id
1 'polypeptide(L)'
;MRNVSMMTSAVKREVFHLIHCAALTGTIILVISLGGGLGENNSIAFETEETLSSWEQYGFFLAAVLYVTRFLTLLCLPLALFNFLGLVLFNAFPDQPKTKIFSRRDHISVPFVCFRVVTKGDFPQLVRNNILKNRNICEETGLEHFTFEVVTDKSISLVTSKKVRELVVPEDYATKSGALYKSRALQYCLEKEVNNLNDEDWIVHLDEETLLTSGCIKGIVNFICEGKHHFGQGVITYNNDEVVNLMLTLCDSIRVADDMGKLQFQLKVMHMPIMGWKGSYVISNVGAERDVSFDHGPRGSVAEDAYFGLMAASKGYSFGFIEGDMWEKSPFTIKDFLRQRKRWLQGLLLVVHSSEIPLRFRILLGCCVYATATAPLSTLNVFLQPLFPIQISRFVDLCGCFVGGVIIYMNLYGTFRSYTYSAKHVGIGKLLLLFILGFVLQPFKYILEIIAILWGLMTPKNGFAIVDKNVEQNEMENTVSVVPC
;
A
#
# COMPACT_ATOMS: atom_id res chain seq x y z
N MET A 1 -40.14 -3.75 -5.92
CA MET A 1 -39.09 -3.31 -6.87
C MET A 1 -37.70 -3.11 -6.25
N ARG A 2 -37.54 -2.49 -5.06
CA ARG A 2 -36.20 -2.33 -4.41
C ARG A 2 -35.48 -3.66 -4.16
N ASN A 3 -36.17 -4.71 -3.69
CA ASN A 3 -35.53 -6.00 -3.39
C ASN A 3 -35.05 -6.78 -4.62
N VAL A 4 -35.75 -6.67 -5.75
CA VAL A 4 -35.35 -7.30 -7.02
C VAL A 4 -34.13 -6.59 -7.60
N SER A 5 -34.07 -5.26 -7.53
CA SER A 5 -32.92 -4.46 -7.96
C SER A 5 -31.66 -4.72 -7.12
N MET A 6 -31.80 -4.94 -5.80
CA MET A 6 -30.69 -5.32 -4.91
C MET A 6 -30.20 -6.75 -5.19
N MET A 7 -31.09 -7.69 -5.43
CA MET A 7 -30.72 -9.09 -5.72
C MET A 7 -29.99 -9.20 -7.07
N THR A 8 -30.39 -8.46 -8.08
CA THR A 8 -29.69 -8.39 -9.39
C THR A 8 -28.30 -7.76 -9.26
N SER A 9 -28.13 -6.74 -8.41
CA SER A 9 -26.84 -6.12 -8.17
C SER A 9 -25.85 -7.06 -7.44
N ALA A 10 -26.33 -7.80 -6.43
CA ALA A 10 -25.51 -8.78 -5.71
C ALA A 10 -25.05 -9.92 -6.62
N VAL A 11 -25.96 -10.53 -7.39
CA VAL A 11 -25.65 -11.60 -8.35
C VAL A 11 -24.62 -11.10 -9.39
N LYS A 12 -24.80 -9.89 -9.90
CA LYS A 12 -23.85 -9.32 -10.87
C LYS A 12 -22.44 -9.21 -10.31
N ARG A 13 -22.27 -8.83 -9.04
CA ARG A 13 -20.96 -8.72 -8.39
C ARG A 13 -20.30 -10.08 -8.17
N GLU A 14 -21.06 -11.08 -7.75
CA GLU A 14 -20.54 -12.45 -7.64
C GLU A 14 -20.07 -12.97 -8.98
N VAL A 15 -20.81 -12.71 -10.06
CA VAL A 15 -20.38 -13.07 -11.42
C VAL A 15 -19.09 -12.35 -11.81
N PHE A 16 -18.97 -11.04 -11.52
CA PHE A 16 -17.72 -10.31 -11.79
C PHE A 16 -16.55 -10.84 -10.95
N HIS A 17 -16.79 -11.22 -9.70
CA HIS A 17 -15.75 -11.85 -8.87
C HIS A 17 -15.33 -13.22 -9.43
N LEU A 18 -16.26 -14.05 -9.89
CA LEU A 18 -15.92 -15.31 -10.54
C LEU A 18 -15.11 -15.11 -11.84
N ILE A 19 -15.46 -14.13 -12.66
CA ILE A 19 -14.69 -13.74 -13.84
C ILE A 19 -13.27 -13.31 -13.44
N HIS A 20 -13.15 -12.52 -12.37
CA HIS A 20 -11.87 -12.10 -11.81
C HIS A 20 -11.02 -13.30 -11.38
N CYS A 21 -11.58 -14.25 -10.61
CA CYS A 21 -10.88 -15.46 -10.20
C CYS A 21 -10.44 -16.31 -11.40
N ALA A 22 -11.32 -16.45 -12.40
CA ALA A 22 -10.99 -17.16 -13.64
C ALA A 22 -9.86 -16.46 -14.42
N ALA A 23 -9.88 -15.13 -14.50
CA ALA A 23 -8.83 -14.35 -15.15
C ALA A 23 -7.49 -14.42 -14.41
N LEU A 24 -7.49 -14.36 -13.08
CA LEU A 24 -6.30 -14.55 -12.24
C LEU A 24 -5.70 -15.96 -12.47
N THR A 25 -6.52 -16.99 -12.35
CA THR A 25 -6.09 -18.38 -12.55
C THR A 25 -5.61 -18.60 -13.99
N GLY A 26 -6.34 -18.09 -14.98
CA GLY A 26 -5.95 -18.16 -16.40
C GLY A 26 -4.61 -17.47 -16.67
N THR A 27 -4.34 -16.32 -16.04
CA THR A 27 -3.04 -15.65 -16.16
C THR A 27 -1.90 -16.49 -15.58
N ILE A 28 -2.12 -17.12 -14.42
CA ILE A 28 -1.13 -18.00 -13.80
C ILE A 28 -0.86 -19.21 -14.71
N ILE A 29 -1.91 -19.87 -15.21
CA ILE A 29 -1.79 -21.00 -16.13
C ILE A 29 -1.05 -20.61 -17.41
N LEU A 30 -1.35 -19.45 -17.97
CA LEU A 30 -0.67 -18.93 -19.16
C LEU A 30 0.83 -18.76 -18.91
N VAL A 31 1.21 -18.17 -17.77
CA VAL A 31 2.63 -17.98 -17.41
C VAL A 31 3.32 -19.33 -17.20
N ILE A 32 2.66 -20.31 -16.57
CA ILE A 32 3.18 -21.67 -16.42
C ILE A 32 3.37 -22.32 -17.80
N SER A 33 2.41 -22.16 -18.71
CA SER A 33 2.50 -22.73 -20.08
C SER A 33 3.64 -22.12 -20.87
N LEU A 34 3.79 -20.79 -20.82
CA LEU A 34 4.87 -20.07 -21.51
C LEU A 34 6.25 -20.37 -20.90
N GLY A 35 6.31 -20.62 -19.60
CA GLY A 35 7.52 -21.05 -18.90
C GLY A 35 7.92 -22.52 -19.11
N GLY A 36 7.19 -23.26 -19.95
CA GLY A 36 7.46 -24.68 -20.23
C GLY A 36 6.94 -25.64 -19.15
N GLY A 37 6.20 -25.15 -18.15
CA GLY A 37 5.76 -25.94 -17.00
C GLY A 37 4.67 -26.99 -17.28
N LEU A 38 3.96 -26.90 -18.42
CA LEU A 38 2.90 -27.83 -18.83
C LEU A 38 3.33 -28.78 -19.95
N GLY A 39 4.53 -28.63 -20.51
CA GLY A 39 5.00 -29.50 -21.61
C GLY A 39 5.42 -30.89 -21.12
N GLU A 40 4.75 -31.94 -21.59
CA GLU A 40 5.20 -33.30 -21.37
C GLU A 40 6.54 -33.60 -22.07
N ASN A 41 6.90 -32.81 -23.09
CA ASN A 41 8.02 -33.09 -23.97
C ASN A 41 9.41 -32.83 -23.35
N ASN A 42 9.52 -32.14 -22.25
CA ASN A 42 10.82 -31.93 -21.61
C ASN A 42 11.25 -33.07 -20.68
N SER A 43 10.33 -33.93 -20.24
CA SER A 43 10.67 -35.11 -19.43
C SER A 43 11.10 -36.33 -20.28
N ILE A 44 10.65 -36.41 -21.54
CA ILE A 44 10.98 -37.54 -22.44
C ILE A 44 12.28 -37.29 -23.21
N ALA A 45 12.60 -35.99 -23.49
CA ALA A 45 13.87 -35.64 -24.13
C ALA A 45 15.08 -35.77 -23.21
N PHE A 46 14.88 -35.83 -21.90
CA PHE A 46 15.97 -35.96 -20.92
C PHE A 46 16.40 -37.41 -20.62
N GLU A 47 15.69 -38.40 -21.11
CA GLU A 47 16.04 -39.82 -20.84
C GLU A 47 16.96 -40.48 -21.90
N THR A 48 17.28 -39.79 -23.03
CA THR A 48 18.00 -40.44 -24.14
C THR A 48 19.29 -39.76 -24.61
N GLU A 49 19.66 -38.58 -24.08
CA GLU A 49 21.00 -38.00 -24.27
C GLU A 49 21.65 -37.75 -22.89
N GLU A 50 22.95 -38.03 -22.77
CA GLU A 50 23.79 -37.66 -21.63
C GLU A 50 23.79 -36.11 -21.53
N THR A 51 22.69 -35.57 -20.92
CA THR A 51 22.61 -34.09 -20.72
C THR A 51 23.62 -33.70 -19.66
N LEU A 52 24.64 -32.93 -20.09
CA LEU A 52 25.61 -32.31 -19.21
C LEU A 52 24.86 -31.61 -18.07
N SER A 53 25.35 -31.78 -16.86
CA SER A 53 24.81 -30.99 -15.73
C SER A 53 24.99 -29.50 -16.00
N SER A 54 24.12 -28.63 -15.44
CA SER A 54 24.28 -27.18 -15.61
C SER A 54 25.67 -26.68 -15.19
N TRP A 55 26.31 -27.38 -14.25
CA TRP A 55 27.69 -27.10 -13.79
C TRP A 55 28.76 -27.44 -14.85
N GLU A 56 28.57 -28.49 -15.59
CA GLU A 56 29.47 -28.89 -16.70
C GLU A 56 29.25 -28.00 -17.92
N GLN A 57 27.98 -27.65 -18.20
CA GLN A 57 27.61 -26.82 -19.36
C GLN A 57 28.08 -25.37 -19.24
N TYR A 58 27.92 -24.76 -18.05
CA TYR A 58 28.18 -23.32 -17.86
C TYR A 58 29.41 -23.03 -16.98
N GLY A 59 30.01 -24.06 -16.38
CA GLY A 59 31.04 -23.92 -15.37
C GLY A 59 30.49 -23.45 -14.01
N PHE A 60 31.31 -23.61 -12.98
CA PHE A 60 30.87 -23.39 -11.60
C PHE A 60 30.30 -21.96 -11.36
N PHE A 61 31.03 -20.94 -11.79
CA PHE A 61 30.64 -19.55 -11.47
C PHE A 61 29.29 -19.14 -12.11
N LEU A 62 29.14 -19.36 -13.42
CA LEU A 62 27.90 -18.98 -14.11
C LEU A 62 26.73 -19.82 -13.63
N ALA A 63 26.90 -21.14 -13.48
CA ALA A 63 25.87 -22.01 -12.93
C ALA A 63 25.42 -21.54 -11.52
N ALA A 64 26.35 -21.22 -10.63
CA ALA A 64 26.03 -20.71 -9.29
C ALA A 64 25.20 -19.40 -9.35
N VAL A 65 25.56 -18.46 -10.22
CA VAL A 65 24.79 -17.21 -10.42
C VAL A 65 23.37 -17.53 -10.92
N LEU A 66 23.22 -18.44 -11.90
CA LEU A 66 21.94 -18.83 -12.45
C LEU A 66 21.04 -19.49 -11.38
N TYR A 67 21.56 -20.39 -10.57
CA TYR A 67 20.82 -21.00 -9.47
C TYR A 67 20.42 -19.95 -8.40
N VAL A 68 21.35 -19.10 -7.99
CA VAL A 68 21.09 -18.06 -6.98
C VAL A 68 19.96 -17.13 -7.45
N THR A 69 20.03 -16.62 -8.68
CA THR A 69 18.99 -15.73 -9.22
C THR A 69 17.64 -16.41 -9.30
N ARG A 70 17.57 -17.73 -9.58
CA ARG A 70 16.34 -18.53 -9.56
C ARG A 70 15.76 -18.62 -8.16
N PHE A 71 16.57 -19.00 -7.17
CA PHE A 71 16.10 -19.15 -5.80
C PHE A 71 15.67 -17.80 -5.19
N LEU A 72 16.27 -16.68 -5.57
CA LEU A 72 15.86 -15.37 -5.11
C LEU A 72 14.42 -15.01 -5.51
N THR A 73 13.89 -15.56 -6.60
CA THR A 73 12.48 -15.35 -6.98
C THR A 73 11.52 -15.96 -5.95
N LEU A 74 11.94 -17.00 -5.23
CA LEU A 74 11.10 -17.65 -4.21
C LEU A 74 10.87 -16.77 -2.97
N LEU A 75 11.69 -15.75 -2.74
CA LEU A 75 11.46 -14.77 -1.67
C LEU A 75 10.14 -14.00 -1.86
N CYS A 76 9.67 -13.86 -3.10
CA CYS A 76 8.38 -13.27 -3.42
C CYS A 76 7.19 -14.21 -3.17
N LEU A 77 7.41 -15.50 -2.94
CA LEU A 77 6.34 -16.51 -2.84
C LEU A 77 5.33 -16.20 -1.71
N PRO A 78 5.74 -15.83 -0.47
CA PRO A 78 4.78 -15.47 0.57
C PRO A 78 3.92 -14.27 0.16
N LEU A 79 4.52 -13.23 -0.45
CA LEU A 79 3.81 -12.05 -0.95
C LEU A 79 2.78 -12.41 -2.03
N ALA A 80 3.19 -13.22 -3.01
CA ALA A 80 2.30 -13.67 -4.07
C ALA A 80 1.16 -14.54 -3.53
N LEU A 81 1.45 -15.44 -2.58
CA LEU A 81 0.46 -16.29 -1.95
C LEU A 81 -0.60 -15.49 -1.18
N PHE A 82 -0.19 -14.51 -0.37
CA PHE A 82 -1.12 -13.66 0.38
C PHE A 82 -1.99 -12.81 -0.56
N ASN A 83 -1.39 -12.26 -1.62
CA ASN A 83 -2.16 -11.54 -2.64
C ASN A 83 -3.15 -12.46 -3.37
N PHE A 84 -2.72 -13.64 -3.78
CA PHE A 84 -3.59 -14.63 -4.41
C PHE A 84 -4.77 -15.01 -3.51
N LEU A 85 -4.48 -15.38 -2.26
CA LEU A 85 -5.52 -15.77 -1.30
C LEU A 85 -6.49 -14.63 -1.03
N GLY A 86 -6.01 -13.41 -0.83
CA GLY A 86 -6.89 -12.26 -0.60
C GLY A 86 -7.77 -11.94 -1.80
N LEU A 87 -7.21 -11.97 -3.02
CA LEU A 87 -7.95 -11.71 -4.25
C LEU A 87 -8.99 -12.80 -4.59
N VAL A 88 -8.78 -14.04 -4.14
CA VAL A 88 -9.72 -15.16 -4.39
C VAL A 88 -10.76 -15.27 -3.28
N LEU A 89 -10.38 -15.12 -2.02
CA LEU A 89 -11.27 -15.35 -0.88
C LEU A 89 -12.24 -14.21 -0.64
N PHE A 90 -11.88 -12.97 -1.03
CA PHE A 90 -12.70 -11.79 -0.80
C PHE A 90 -13.17 -11.19 -2.12
N ASN A 91 -14.41 -10.68 -2.12
CA ASN A 91 -14.98 -10.12 -3.34
C ASN A 91 -14.13 -8.94 -3.83
N ALA A 92 -13.60 -9.06 -5.06
CA ALA A 92 -12.75 -8.07 -5.71
C ALA A 92 -13.51 -6.77 -6.07
N PHE A 93 -14.85 -6.80 -6.03
CA PHE A 93 -15.76 -5.70 -6.38
C PHE A 93 -16.78 -5.45 -5.26
N PRO A 94 -16.32 -5.10 -4.03
CA PRO A 94 -17.22 -4.92 -2.89
C PRO A 94 -18.19 -3.77 -3.12
N ASP A 95 -19.36 -3.84 -2.51
CA ASP A 95 -20.27 -2.70 -2.43
C ASP A 95 -19.66 -1.56 -1.62
N GLN A 96 -20.14 -0.37 -1.90
CA GLN A 96 -19.92 0.74 -0.97
C GLN A 96 -20.55 0.42 0.39
N PRO A 97 -19.84 0.66 1.49
CA PRO A 97 -20.35 0.37 2.82
C PRO A 97 -21.67 1.09 3.07
N LYS A 98 -22.62 0.36 3.66
CA LYS A 98 -23.87 0.93 4.13
C LYS A 98 -23.76 1.13 5.63
N THR A 99 -23.99 2.33 6.11
CA THR A 99 -24.05 2.57 7.55
C THR A 99 -25.27 1.91 8.14
N LYS A 100 -25.06 1.12 9.19
CA LYS A 100 -26.13 0.57 10.02
C LYS A 100 -26.71 1.62 10.98
N ILE A 101 -26.09 2.80 11.15
CA ILE A 101 -26.20 3.62 12.38
C ILE A 101 -26.73 5.04 12.18
N PHE A 102 -26.79 5.62 10.96
CA PHE A 102 -27.37 6.97 10.77
C PHE A 102 -28.91 7.03 10.81
N SER A 103 -29.55 5.99 11.32
CA SER A 103 -30.98 6.09 11.63
C SER A 103 -31.14 6.74 13.02
N ARG A 104 -31.71 7.93 13.08
CA ARG A 104 -32.03 8.71 14.31
C ARG A 104 -32.84 7.95 15.37
N ARG A 105 -33.16 6.66 15.17
CA ARG A 105 -33.96 5.84 16.06
C ARG A 105 -33.17 4.94 17.00
N ASP A 106 -31.90 4.67 16.66
CA ASP A 106 -31.07 3.83 17.50
C ASP A 106 -30.08 4.76 18.23
N HIS A 107 -30.27 4.92 19.57
CA HIS A 107 -29.42 5.72 20.46
C HIS A 107 -28.01 5.16 20.64
N ILE A 108 -27.37 4.66 19.57
CA ILE A 108 -25.98 4.25 19.60
C ILE A 108 -25.13 5.50 19.43
N SER A 109 -24.52 5.95 20.52
CA SER A 109 -23.55 7.02 20.50
C SER A 109 -22.34 6.54 19.70
N VAL A 110 -22.10 7.14 18.51
CA VAL A 110 -20.86 6.94 17.77
C VAL A 110 -19.72 7.57 18.57
N PRO A 111 -18.64 6.82 18.90
CA PRO A 111 -17.47 7.40 19.55
C PRO A 111 -16.90 8.58 18.79
N PHE A 112 -16.19 9.45 19.50
CA PHE A 112 -15.54 10.61 18.89
C PHE A 112 -14.41 10.19 17.97
N VAL A 113 -14.30 10.81 16.79
CA VAL A 113 -13.28 10.49 15.77
C VAL A 113 -12.39 11.71 15.51
N CYS A 114 -11.11 11.57 15.77
CA CYS A 114 -10.08 12.56 15.43
C CYS A 114 -9.40 12.19 14.11
N PHE A 115 -9.60 12.96 13.07
CA PHE A 115 -8.84 12.84 11.82
C PHE A 115 -7.51 13.59 11.97
N ARG A 116 -6.41 12.88 12.13
CA ARG A 116 -5.08 13.43 12.38
C ARG A 116 -4.25 13.48 11.11
N VAL A 117 -3.87 14.68 10.69
CA VAL A 117 -3.00 14.93 9.54
C VAL A 117 -1.66 15.41 10.04
N VAL A 118 -0.58 14.70 9.71
CA VAL A 118 0.79 15.11 10.05
C VAL A 118 1.47 15.68 8.82
N THR A 119 1.94 16.91 8.92
CA THR A 119 2.63 17.63 7.85
C THR A 119 3.85 18.34 8.39
N LYS A 120 4.81 18.64 7.54
CA LYS A 120 5.94 19.52 7.87
C LYS A 120 5.57 20.99 7.80
N GLY A 121 4.44 21.33 7.16
CA GLY A 121 3.99 22.69 6.92
C GLY A 121 4.58 23.33 5.67
N ASP A 122 5.20 22.56 4.79
CA ASP A 122 5.79 23.08 3.54
C ASP A 122 4.72 23.37 2.46
N PHE A 123 3.52 22.73 2.53
CA PHE A 123 2.42 22.89 1.58
C PHE A 123 1.11 23.37 2.23
N PRO A 124 1.07 24.58 2.82
CA PRO A 124 -0.06 25.02 3.64
C PRO A 124 -1.38 25.10 2.87
N GLN A 125 -1.35 25.49 1.60
CA GLN A 125 -2.56 25.60 0.77
C GLN A 125 -3.16 24.24 0.47
N LEU A 126 -2.34 23.23 0.16
CA LEU A 126 -2.79 21.85 -0.06
C LEU A 126 -3.52 21.31 1.18
N VAL A 127 -2.89 21.48 2.36
CA VAL A 127 -3.46 21.01 3.62
C VAL A 127 -4.79 21.71 3.92
N ARG A 128 -4.87 23.04 3.79
CA ARG A 128 -6.11 23.82 4.01
C ARG A 128 -7.24 23.34 3.10
N ASN A 129 -6.96 23.18 1.81
CA ASN A 129 -7.95 22.75 0.82
C ASN A 129 -8.45 21.32 1.11
N ASN A 130 -7.54 20.40 1.47
CA ASN A 130 -7.90 19.03 1.76
C ASN A 130 -8.67 18.90 3.08
N ILE A 131 -8.31 19.65 4.13
CA ILE A 131 -9.08 19.69 5.38
C ILE A 131 -10.50 20.20 5.13
N LEU A 132 -10.66 21.25 4.30
CA LEU A 132 -11.99 21.77 3.95
C LEU A 132 -12.82 20.73 3.19
N LYS A 133 -12.25 20.07 2.16
CA LYS A 133 -12.91 18.99 1.41
C LYS A 133 -13.31 17.84 2.33
N ASN A 134 -12.38 17.37 3.16
CA ASN A 134 -12.58 16.25 4.06
C ASN A 134 -13.64 16.55 5.14
N ARG A 135 -13.64 17.77 5.70
CA ARG A 135 -14.67 18.20 6.63
C ARG A 135 -16.05 18.20 5.98
N ASN A 136 -16.18 18.76 4.78
CA ASN A 136 -17.46 18.82 4.08
C ASN A 136 -18.01 17.40 3.82
N ILE A 137 -17.18 16.45 3.36
CA ILE A 137 -17.62 15.07 3.13
C ILE A 137 -18.03 14.36 4.42
N CYS A 138 -17.38 14.63 5.57
CA CYS A 138 -17.79 14.13 6.88
C CYS A 138 -19.21 14.65 7.23
N GLU A 139 -19.44 15.96 7.08
CA GLU A 139 -20.73 16.60 7.36
C GLU A 139 -21.84 16.11 6.42
N GLU A 140 -21.56 16.01 5.12
CA GLU A 140 -22.49 15.47 4.11
C GLU A 140 -22.83 14.00 4.35
N THR A 141 -21.89 13.22 4.89
CA THR A 141 -22.12 11.81 5.22
C THR A 141 -22.89 11.65 6.54
N GLY A 142 -23.06 12.73 7.34
CA GLY A 142 -23.78 12.72 8.59
C GLY A 142 -22.93 12.35 9.81
N LEU A 143 -21.62 12.42 9.74
CA LEU A 143 -20.74 12.27 10.90
C LEU A 143 -20.80 13.55 11.74
N GLU A 144 -21.24 13.46 13.00
CA GLU A 144 -21.44 14.63 13.89
C GLU A 144 -20.28 14.83 14.85
N HIS A 145 -19.78 13.74 15.47
CA HIS A 145 -18.77 13.75 16.53
C HIS A 145 -17.37 13.53 15.96
N PHE A 146 -16.78 14.59 15.40
CA PHE A 146 -15.41 14.52 14.86
C PHE A 146 -14.65 15.85 14.96
N THR A 147 -13.33 15.75 14.87
CA THR A 147 -12.42 16.87 14.68
C THR A 147 -11.32 16.53 13.68
N PHE A 148 -10.79 17.54 13.00
CA PHE A 148 -9.54 17.46 12.27
C PHE A 148 -8.43 18.09 13.12
N GLU A 149 -7.34 17.35 13.30
CA GLU A 149 -6.15 17.75 14.00
C GLU A 149 -4.98 17.78 13.03
N VAL A 150 -4.48 18.96 12.72
CA VAL A 150 -3.31 19.15 11.87
C VAL A 150 -2.09 19.35 12.75
N VAL A 151 -1.17 18.39 12.69
CA VAL A 151 0.08 18.39 13.44
C VAL A 151 1.21 18.81 12.50
N THR A 152 1.92 19.86 12.85
CA THR A 152 2.89 20.47 11.95
C THR A 152 4.15 20.95 12.68
N ASP A 153 5.30 20.93 12.00
CA ASP A 153 6.55 21.51 12.52
C ASP A 153 6.56 23.05 12.40
N LYS A 154 5.79 23.61 11.45
CA LYS A 154 5.67 25.05 11.22
C LYS A 154 4.21 25.43 11.12
N SER A 155 3.80 26.51 11.76
CA SER A 155 2.42 26.98 11.64
C SER A 155 2.04 27.24 10.19
N ILE A 156 0.92 26.69 9.79
CA ILE A 156 0.29 26.94 8.48
C ILE A 156 -0.83 27.97 8.56
N SER A 157 -1.02 28.59 9.73
CA SER A 157 -2.08 29.57 10.00
C SER A 157 -3.47 29.03 9.65
N LEU A 158 -3.79 27.84 10.14
CA LEU A 158 -5.08 27.21 9.91
C LEU A 158 -6.16 27.92 10.73
N VAL A 159 -7.30 28.19 10.11
CA VAL A 159 -8.45 28.76 10.83
C VAL A 159 -9.01 27.69 11.78
N THR A 160 -8.74 27.88 13.07
CA THR A 160 -9.22 26.97 14.12
C THR A 160 -10.71 27.10 14.35
N SER A 161 -11.37 26.02 14.66
CA SER A 161 -12.80 25.94 14.99
C SER A 161 -13.06 24.78 15.95
N LYS A 162 -14.31 24.57 16.36
CA LYS A 162 -14.67 23.38 17.15
C LYS A 162 -14.34 22.04 16.46
N LYS A 163 -14.27 22.04 15.12
CA LYS A 163 -14.01 20.84 14.32
C LYS A 163 -12.62 20.83 13.64
N VAL A 164 -11.79 21.83 13.86
CA VAL A 164 -10.45 21.92 13.25
C VAL A 164 -9.49 22.58 14.23
N ARG A 165 -8.40 21.93 14.55
CA ARG A 165 -7.31 22.50 15.35
C ARG A 165 -5.95 22.30 14.70
N GLU A 166 -5.05 23.23 14.92
CA GLU A 166 -3.65 23.15 14.53
C GLU A 166 -2.80 22.90 15.78
N LEU A 167 -1.92 21.89 15.71
CA LEU A 167 -0.91 21.61 16.73
C LEU A 167 0.47 21.83 16.12
N VAL A 168 1.17 22.87 16.58
CA VAL A 168 2.56 23.10 16.20
C VAL A 168 3.46 22.38 17.18
N VAL A 169 4.29 21.46 16.68
CA VAL A 169 5.26 20.71 17.50
C VAL A 169 6.41 21.66 17.84
N PRO A 170 6.71 21.91 19.13
CA PRO A 170 7.82 22.79 19.52
C PRO A 170 9.15 22.29 18.94
N GLU A 171 10.01 23.22 18.51
CA GLU A 171 11.32 22.88 17.93
C GLU A 171 12.21 22.14 18.93
N ASP A 172 12.13 22.51 20.20
CA ASP A 172 12.88 21.92 21.31
C ASP A 172 12.25 20.62 21.86
N TYR A 173 11.03 20.23 21.41
CA TYR A 173 10.43 18.98 21.83
C TYR A 173 11.26 17.78 21.36
N ALA A 174 11.68 16.95 22.28
CA ALA A 174 12.38 15.70 22.04
C ALA A 174 11.67 14.56 22.78
N THR A 175 11.50 13.44 22.11
CA THR A 175 10.96 12.23 22.73
C THR A 175 12.03 11.54 23.58
N LYS A 176 11.64 10.69 24.52
CA LYS A 176 12.57 10.01 25.46
C LYS A 176 13.60 9.15 24.72
N SER A 177 13.19 8.44 23.65
CA SER A 177 14.07 7.56 22.87
C SER A 177 14.69 8.25 21.66
N GLY A 178 14.40 9.55 21.43
CA GLY A 178 14.93 10.33 20.32
C GLY A 178 14.26 10.03 18.99
N ALA A 179 12.94 9.77 18.98
CA ALA A 179 12.17 9.62 17.76
C ALA A 179 12.21 10.90 16.90
N LEU A 180 12.23 10.73 15.57
CA LEU A 180 12.41 11.78 14.59
C LEU A 180 11.19 11.89 13.65
N TYR A 181 11.13 12.96 12.88
CA TYR A 181 10.17 13.16 11.77
C TYR A 181 8.71 12.97 12.20
N LYS A 182 7.93 12.21 11.41
CA LYS A 182 6.51 11.93 11.66
C LYS A 182 6.30 11.21 13.00
N SER A 183 7.20 10.30 13.41
CA SER A 183 7.16 9.66 14.74
C SER A 183 7.20 10.67 15.88
N ARG A 184 8.09 11.67 15.81
CA ARG A 184 8.20 12.74 16.81
C ARG A 184 6.90 13.52 16.92
N ALA A 185 6.33 13.90 15.78
CA ALA A 185 5.07 14.63 15.74
C ALA A 185 3.88 13.82 16.27
N LEU A 186 3.80 12.54 15.90
CA LEU A 186 2.79 11.62 16.42
C LEU A 186 2.93 11.39 17.92
N GLN A 187 4.17 11.25 18.42
CA GLN A 187 4.41 11.10 19.86
C GLN A 187 4.03 12.35 20.64
N TYR A 188 4.29 13.54 20.09
CA TYR A 188 3.86 14.80 20.72
C TYR A 188 2.35 14.85 20.96
N CYS A 189 1.56 14.33 20.02
CA CYS A 189 0.11 14.26 20.16
C CYS A 189 -0.37 13.29 21.26
N LEU A 190 0.49 12.41 21.78
CA LEU A 190 0.17 11.49 22.87
C LEU A 190 0.53 12.06 24.26
N GLU A 191 1.26 13.18 24.32
CA GLU A 191 1.62 13.82 25.59
C GLU A 191 0.36 14.30 26.34
N LYS A 192 0.35 14.15 27.67
CA LYS A 192 -0.84 14.41 28.50
C LYS A 192 -1.36 15.84 28.41
N GLU A 193 -0.45 16.81 28.24
CA GLU A 193 -0.80 18.24 28.13
C GLU A 193 -1.32 18.60 26.73
N VAL A 194 -1.13 17.74 25.73
CA VAL A 194 -1.50 17.99 24.33
C VAL A 194 -2.72 17.18 23.91
N ASN A 195 -2.81 15.95 24.37
CA ASN A 195 -3.85 15.01 24.00
C ASN A 195 -5.18 15.30 24.73
N ASN A 196 -6.20 15.71 23.98
CA ASN A 196 -7.54 15.99 24.50
C ASN A 196 -8.54 14.84 24.28
N LEU A 197 -8.06 13.67 23.81
CA LEU A 197 -8.90 12.51 23.50
C LEU A 197 -8.96 11.55 24.70
N ASN A 198 -10.09 10.88 24.86
CA ASN A 198 -10.26 9.81 25.83
C ASN A 198 -9.78 8.48 25.25
N ASP A 199 -9.56 7.49 26.11
CA ASP A 199 -9.06 6.17 25.67
C ASP A 199 -10.05 5.40 24.78
N GLU A 200 -11.34 5.71 24.87
CA GLU A 200 -12.41 5.11 24.05
C GLU A 200 -12.59 5.81 22.70
N ASP A 201 -11.97 6.99 22.51
CA ASP A 201 -12.02 7.72 21.23
C ASP A 201 -11.16 7.05 20.18
N TRP A 202 -11.30 7.53 18.94
CA TRP A 202 -10.62 6.95 17.79
C TRP A 202 -9.86 8.00 16.98
N ILE A 203 -8.70 7.61 16.48
CA ILE A 203 -7.88 8.44 15.59
C ILE A 203 -7.87 7.81 14.21
N VAL A 204 -8.02 8.65 13.18
CA VAL A 204 -7.81 8.28 11.77
C VAL A 204 -6.60 9.03 11.26
N HIS A 205 -5.50 8.33 11.01
CA HIS A 205 -4.28 8.91 10.46
C HIS A 205 -4.40 9.11 8.96
N LEU A 206 -4.09 10.33 8.52
CA LEU A 206 -4.12 10.76 7.13
C LEU A 206 -2.77 11.40 6.75
N ASP A 207 -2.32 11.19 5.54
CA ASP A 207 -1.28 12.00 4.94
C ASP A 207 -1.89 13.32 4.41
N GLU A 208 -1.08 14.34 4.20
CA GLU A 208 -1.55 15.69 3.85
C GLU A 208 -2.30 15.77 2.51
N GLU A 209 -2.09 14.80 1.60
CA GLU A 209 -2.78 14.66 0.32
C GLU A 209 -4.01 13.77 0.34
N THR A 210 -4.29 13.08 1.46
CA THR A 210 -5.38 12.10 1.55
C THR A 210 -6.75 12.77 1.54
N LEU A 211 -7.64 12.28 0.68
CA LEU A 211 -9.03 12.70 0.60
C LEU A 211 -9.97 11.57 1.04
N LEU A 212 -10.92 11.95 1.90
CA LEU A 212 -11.99 11.06 2.37
C LEU A 212 -13.05 10.86 1.30
N THR A 213 -13.75 9.73 1.36
CA THR A 213 -14.95 9.46 0.60
C THR A 213 -16.13 9.16 1.54
N SER A 214 -17.34 9.30 1.07
CA SER A 214 -18.53 8.89 1.85
C SER A 214 -18.47 7.38 2.19
N GLY A 215 -17.89 6.56 1.30
CA GLY A 215 -17.68 5.13 1.54
C GLY A 215 -16.73 4.86 2.70
N CYS A 216 -15.54 5.50 2.71
CA CYS A 216 -14.58 5.28 3.78
C CYS A 216 -15.11 5.76 5.14
N ILE A 217 -15.83 6.89 5.21
CA ILE A 217 -16.43 7.37 6.46
C ILE A 217 -17.43 6.35 7.02
N LYS A 218 -18.28 5.77 6.17
CA LYS A 218 -19.20 4.71 6.56
C LYS A 218 -18.46 3.46 7.03
N GLY A 219 -17.39 3.07 6.33
CA GLY A 219 -16.54 1.95 6.74
C GLY A 219 -15.86 2.18 8.09
N ILE A 220 -15.35 3.39 8.33
CA ILE A 220 -14.78 3.83 9.60
C ILE A 220 -15.79 3.69 10.73
N VAL A 221 -16.97 4.25 10.56
CA VAL A 221 -18.04 4.18 11.59
C VAL A 221 -18.45 2.74 11.86
N ASN A 222 -18.63 1.93 10.81
CA ASN A 222 -18.95 0.51 10.98
C ASN A 222 -17.86 -0.24 11.75
N PHE A 223 -16.59 -0.01 11.42
CA PHE A 223 -15.44 -0.62 12.08
C PHE A 223 -15.40 -0.29 13.58
N ILE A 224 -15.55 1.00 13.91
CA ILE A 224 -15.57 1.48 15.30
C ILE A 224 -16.73 0.86 16.07
N CYS A 225 -17.93 0.86 15.50
CA CYS A 225 -19.12 0.33 16.16
C CYS A 225 -19.12 -1.19 16.29
N GLU A 226 -18.40 -1.92 15.44
CA GLU A 226 -18.19 -3.35 15.63
C GLU A 226 -17.30 -3.66 16.84
N GLY A 227 -16.38 -2.77 17.20
CA GLY A 227 -15.56 -2.87 18.40
C GLY A 227 -14.70 -4.13 18.51
N LYS A 228 -14.41 -4.80 17.38
CA LYS A 228 -13.70 -6.09 17.37
C LYS A 228 -12.18 -5.96 17.41
N HIS A 229 -11.67 -4.86 16.88
CA HIS A 229 -10.23 -4.64 16.67
C HIS A 229 -9.82 -3.27 17.16
N HIS A 230 -8.57 -3.12 17.57
CA HIS A 230 -8.01 -1.86 18.08
C HIS A 230 -7.43 -0.99 16.98
N PHE A 231 -6.99 -1.63 15.89
CA PHE A 231 -6.39 -0.96 14.74
C PHE A 231 -7.04 -1.44 13.45
N GLY A 232 -7.15 -0.55 12.47
CA GLY A 232 -7.71 -0.89 11.17
C GLY A 232 -7.05 -0.16 10.03
N GLN A 233 -7.09 -0.74 8.83
CA GLN A 233 -6.61 -0.11 7.60
C GLN A 233 -7.50 -0.47 6.42
N GLY A 234 -7.69 0.49 5.52
CA GLY A 234 -8.50 0.31 4.31
C GLY A 234 -7.70 0.49 3.02
N VAL A 235 -8.42 0.49 1.91
CA VAL A 235 -7.86 0.60 0.56
C VAL A 235 -7.61 2.05 0.18
N ILE A 236 -6.44 2.33 -0.39
CA ILE A 236 -6.10 3.64 -0.96
C ILE A 236 -6.07 3.52 -2.48
N THR A 237 -6.73 4.44 -3.17
CA THR A 237 -6.77 4.51 -4.63
C THR A 237 -6.19 5.84 -5.14
N TYR A 238 -5.63 5.85 -6.37
CA TYR A 238 -4.74 6.94 -6.83
C TYR A 238 -5.26 7.73 -8.04
N ASN A 239 -6.48 7.49 -8.52
CA ASN A 239 -6.98 8.08 -9.77
C ASN A 239 -8.30 8.83 -9.63
N ASN A 240 -8.63 9.32 -8.46
CA ASN A 240 -10.00 9.78 -8.18
C ASN A 240 -10.17 11.30 -8.14
N ASP A 241 -9.06 12.06 -8.03
CA ASP A 241 -9.07 13.52 -8.13
C ASP A 241 -8.30 13.93 -9.40
N GLU A 242 -7.44 14.89 -9.33
CA GLU A 242 -6.58 15.30 -10.42
C GLU A 242 -5.38 14.36 -10.56
N VAL A 243 -5.19 13.77 -11.75
CA VAL A 243 -4.03 12.94 -12.06
C VAL A 243 -2.92 13.84 -12.57
N VAL A 244 -1.93 14.12 -11.73
CA VAL A 244 -0.78 14.98 -12.09
C VAL A 244 0.18 14.25 -13.04
N ASN A 245 0.47 12.98 -12.79
CA ASN A 245 1.36 12.17 -13.63
C ASN A 245 0.74 10.80 -13.90
N LEU A 246 0.20 10.63 -15.11
CA LEU A 246 -0.49 9.40 -15.50
C LEU A 246 0.42 8.17 -15.43
N MET A 247 1.69 8.30 -15.85
CA MET A 247 2.64 7.20 -15.85
C MET A 247 2.91 6.69 -14.43
N LEU A 248 3.20 7.58 -13.49
CA LEU A 248 3.47 7.22 -12.10
C LEU A 248 2.20 6.72 -11.41
N THR A 249 1.01 7.25 -11.76
CA THR A 249 -0.27 6.74 -11.27
C THR A 249 -0.53 5.31 -11.74
N LEU A 250 -0.21 4.97 -12.99
CA LEU A 250 -0.26 3.59 -13.49
C LEU A 250 0.76 2.69 -12.78
N CYS A 251 1.96 3.22 -12.47
CA CYS A 251 2.95 2.48 -11.66
C CYS A 251 2.43 2.15 -10.26
N ASP A 252 1.69 3.07 -9.63
CA ASP A 252 1.10 2.87 -8.30
C ASP A 252 -0.16 2.00 -8.29
N SER A 253 -0.78 1.74 -9.43
CA SER A 253 -2.01 0.94 -9.52
C SER A 253 -1.88 -0.46 -8.90
N ILE A 254 -0.70 -1.08 -8.96
CA ILE A 254 -0.45 -2.40 -8.32
C ILE A 254 -0.67 -2.35 -6.80
N ARG A 255 -0.47 -1.19 -6.16
CA ARG A 255 -0.67 -1.03 -4.71
C ARG A 255 -2.15 -1.20 -4.33
N VAL A 256 -3.07 -0.83 -5.22
CA VAL A 256 -4.51 -1.07 -5.03
C VAL A 256 -4.81 -2.57 -5.04
N ALA A 257 -4.16 -3.33 -5.93
CA ALA A 257 -4.28 -4.79 -5.94
C ALA A 257 -3.66 -5.42 -4.68
N ASP A 258 -2.54 -4.90 -4.20
CA ASP A 258 -1.88 -5.34 -2.96
C ASP A 258 -2.77 -5.08 -1.71
N ASP A 259 -3.51 -3.97 -1.70
CA ASP A 259 -4.49 -3.68 -0.65
C ASP A 259 -5.69 -4.64 -0.70
N MET A 260 -6.21 -4.91 -1.89
CA MET A 260 -7.32 -5.85 -2.08
C MET A 260 -6.91 -7.31 -1.91
N GLY A 261 -5.65 -7.64 -2.08
CA GLY A 261 -5.09 -8.97 -1.87
C GLY A 261 -4.47 -9.13 -0.48
N LYS A 262 -3.18 -8.90 -0.38
CA LYS A 262 -2.36 -9.12 0.82
C LYS A 262 -2.88 -8.38 2.06
N LEU A 263 -3.15 -7.06 1.95
CA LEU A 263 -3.62 -6.28 3.09
C LEU A 263 -4.95 -6.83 3.60
N GLN A 264 -5.89 -7.08 2.71
CA GLN A 264 -7.20 -7.63 3.09
C GLN A 264 -7.07 -9.02 3.73
N PHE A 265 -6.20 -9.89 3.18
CA PHE A 265 -5.96 -11.22 3.75
C PHE A 265 -5.35 -11.16 5.14
N GLN A 266 -4.27 -10.39 5.34
CA GLN A 266 -3.61 -10.31 6.64
C GLN A 266 -4.51 -9.70 7.73
N LEU A 267 -5.40 -8.77 7.39
CA LEU A 267 -6.27 -8.10 8.35
C LEU A 267 -7.59 -8.83 8.61
N LYS A 268 -8.14 -9.54 7.61
CA LYS A 268 -9.41 -10.30 7.79
C LYS A 268 -9.21 -11.73 8.29
N VAL A 269 -8.03 -12.33 8.03
CA VAL A 269 -7.77 -13.73 8.40
C VAL A 269 -6.80 -13.83 9.57
N MET A 270 -5.70 -13.09 9.52
CA MET A 270 -4.65 -13.18 10.53
C MET A 270 -4.79 -12.13 11.64
N HIS A 271 -5.54 -11.06 11.39
CA HIS A 271 -5.73 -9.93 12.31
C HIS A 271 -4.42 -9.30 12.78
N MET A 272 -3.38 -9.32 11.93
CA MET A 272 -2.03 -8.81 12.20
C MET A 272 -1.39 -8.22 10.93
N PRO A 273 -0.63 -7.11 11.01
CA PRO A 273 -0.01 -6.46 9.85
C PRO A 273 1.40 -7.02 9.56
N ILE A 274 1.56 -8.34 9.52
CA ILE A 274 2.86 -9.03 9.48
C ILE A 274 3.61 -8.95 8.14
N MET A 275 2.96 -8.45 7.09
CA MET A 275 3.58 -8.22 5.78
C MET A 275 3.62 -6.75 5.37
N GLY A 276 3.36 -5.84 6.29
CA GLY A 276 3.40 -4.40 6.12
C GLY A 276 2.16 -3.69 6.64
N TRP A 277 2.35 -2.44 7.00
CA TRP A 277 1.36 -1.50 7.50
C TRP A 277 1.66 -0.14 6.90
N LYS A 278 0.65 0.68 6.62
CA LYS A 278 0.81 2.00 6.00
C LYS A 278 0.54 3.11 7.01
N GLY A 279 1.08 4.29 6.76
CA GLY A 279 0.91 5.46 7.63
C GLY A 279 -0.30 6.32 7.33
N SER A 280 -1.12 5.95 6.33
CA SER A 280 -2.35 6.64 5.95
C SER A 280 -3.50 5.66 5.81
N TYR A 281 -4.73 6.15 5.99
CA TYR A 281 -5.96 5.34 6.14
C TYR A 281 -5.82 4.29 7.24
N VAL A 282 -5.27 4.71 8.35
CA VAL A 282 -5.14 3.90 9.57
C VAL A 282 -6.13 4.41 10.60
N ILE A 283 -6.87 3.50 11.21
CA ILE A 283 -7.68 3.77 12.40
C ILE A 283 -6.97 3.18 13.61
N SER A 284 -6.91 3.96 14.69
CA SER A 284 -6.36 3.56 15.98
C SER A 284 -7.34 3.89 17.10
N ASN A 285 -7.58 2.94 18.01
CA ASN A 285 -8.17 3.28 19.30
C ASN A 285 -7.13 4.09 20.11
N VAL A 286 -7.56 5.20 20.75
CA VAL A 286 -6.65 6.13 21.43
C VAL A 286 -5.89 5.46 22.57
N GLY A 287 -6.56 4.66 23.41
CA GLY A 287 -5.91 3.95 24.51
C GLY A 287 -4.86 2.97 24.03
N ALA A 288 -5.17 2.21 22.98
CA ALA A 288 -4.23 1.28 22.38
C ALA A 288 -3.04 1.99 21.71
N GLU A 289 -3.28 3.10 20.99
CA GLU A 289 -2.22 3.89 20.37
C GLU A 289 -1.25 4.47 21.42
N ARG A 290 -1.80 4.99 22.52
CA ARG A 290 -1.03 5.51 23.65
C ARG A 290 -0.16 4.45 24.30
N ASP A 291 -0.68 3.22 24.48
CA ASP A 291 0.08 2.10 25.04
C ASP A 291 1.21 1.65 24.11
N VAL A 292 0.99 1.63 22.79
CA VAL A 292 2.02 1.24 21.82
C VAL A 292 3.10 2.32 21.71
N SER A 293 2.70 3.62 21.64
CA SER A 293 3.61 4.77 21.48
C SER A 293 4.24 4.85 20.08
N PHE A 294 4.75 6.02 19.72
CA PHE A 294 5.56 6.23 18.52
C PHE A 294 7.04 6.51 18.85
N ASP A 295 7.41 6.47 20.11
CA ASP A 295 8.78 6.75 20.56
C ASP A 295 9.68 5.49 20.50
N HIS A 296 9.96 5.06 19.28
CA HIS A 296 10.81 3.91 18.98
C HIS A 296 12.23 4.31 18.52
N GLY A 297 12.66 5.49 18.88
CA GLY A 297 13.97 6.04 18.56
C GLY A 297 14.19 6.34 17.07
N PRO A 298 15.41 6.76 16.68
CA PRO A 298 15.70 7.18 15.30
C PRO A 298 15.51 6.08 14.26
N ARG A 299 15.79 4.82 14.61
CA ARG A 299 15.65 3.67 13.70
C ARG A 299 14.21 3.32 13.42
N GLY A 300 13.31 3.49 14.40
CA GLY A 300 11.87 3.29 14.25
C GLY A 300 11.16 4.44 13.53
N SER A 301 11.85 5.57 13.27
CA SER A 301 11.23 6.79 12.74
C SER A 301 11.19 6.89 11.21
N VAL A 302 11.90 6.04 10.47
CA VAL A 302 11.98 6.13 9.00
C VAL A 302 10.79 5.44 8.31
N ALA A 303 10.31 4.33 8.90
CA ALA A 303 9.07 3.62 8.54
C ALA A 303 8.29 3.39 9.85
N GLU A 304 7.86 4.50 10.42
CA GLU A 304 7.18 4.55 11.72
C GLU A 304 5.90 3.73 11.75
N ASP A 305 5.22 3.70 10.63
CA ASP A 305 3.99 2.94 10.40
C ASP A 305 4.21 1.42 10.54
N ALA A 306 5.14 0.86 9.79
CA ALA A 306 5.45 -0.56 9.84
C ALA A 306 6.02 -0.95 11.22
N TYR A 307 6.86 -0.09 11.82
CA TYR A 307 7.39 -0.33 13.15
C TYR A 307 6.27 -0.37 14.20
N PHE A 308 5.41 0.65 14.22
CA PHE A 308 4.25 0.74 15.09
C PHE A 308 3.33 -0.48 14.94
N GLY A 309 2.99 -0.86 13.70
CA GLY A 309 2.11 -1.99 13.44
C GLY A 309 2.64 -3.30 14.02
N LEU A 310 3.93 -3.59 13.83
CA LEU A 310 4.55 -4.80 14.38
C LEU A 310 4.71 -4.75 15.91
N MET A 311 4.99 -3.59 16.49
CA MET A 311 5.02 -3.41 17.94
C MET A 311 3.64 -3.62 18.56
N ALA A 312 2.60 -3.06 17.98
CA ALA A 312 1.21 -3.26 18.42
C ALA A 312 0.80 -4.75 18.34
N ALA A 313 1.14 -5.43 17.24
CA ALA A 313 0.91 -6.88 17.11
C ALA A 313 1.69 -7.67 18.18
N SER A 314 2.92 -7.28 18.48
CA SER A 314 3.75 -7.95 19.50
C SER A 314 3.19 -7.79 20.92
N LYS A 315 2.46 -6.70 21.19
CA LYS A 315 1.74 -6.45 22.43
C LYS A 315 0.37 -7.18 22.50
N GLY A 316 -0.04 -7.87 21.44
CA GLY A 316 -1.28 -8.65 21.39
C GLY A 316 -2.50 -7.89 20.88
N TYR A 317 -2.34 -6.69 20.35
CA TYR A 317 -3.43 -5.95 19.73
C TYR A 317 -3.87 -6.58 18.41
N SER A 318 -5.17 -6.52 18.14
CA SER A 318 -5.78 -7.06 16.92
C SER A 318 -6.05 -5.98 15.89
N PHE A 319 -5.96 -6.36 14.62
CA PHE A 319 -6.10 -5.51 13.46
C PHE A 319 -7.24 -5.99 12.57
N GLY A 320 -7.98 -5.05 11.99
CA GLY A 320 -9.08 -5.36 11.07
C GLY A 320 -9.02 -4.57 9.78
N PHE A 321 -9.76 -5.04 8.79
CA PHE A 321 -9.88 -4.37 7.49
C PHE A 321 -11.06 -3.41 7.48
N ILE A 322 -10.84 -2.20 6.96
CA ILE A 322 -11.87 -1.16 6.86
C ILE A 322 -12.41 -1.15 5.43
N GLU A 323 -13.70 -1.18 5.28
CA GLU A 323 -14.36 -1.09 3.98
C GLU A 323 -14.43 0.36 3.48
N GLY A 324 -14.49 0.52 2.15
CA GLY A 324 -14.48 1.82 1.49
C GLY A 324 -13.07 2.31 1.19
N ASP A 325 -12.97 3.19 0.19
CA ASP A 325 -11.69 3.65 -0.36
C ASP A 325 -11.41 5.10 0.05
N MET A 326 -10.17 5.42 0.40
CA MET A 326 -9.64 6.79 0.43
C MET A 326 -8.87 7.10 -0.85
N TRP A 327 -8.68 8.38 -1.13
CA TRP A 327 -8.01 8.85 -2.32
C TRP A 327 -6.71 9.53 -1.97
N GLU A 328 -5.64 9.17 -2.68
CA GLU A 328 -4.33 9.83 -2.60
C GLU A 328 -3.81 10.14 -4.00
N LYS A 329 -2.79 10.98 -4.08
CA LYS A 329 -2.06 11.27 -5.31
C LYS A 329 -0.77 10.45 -5.36
N SER A 330 -0.44 9.93 -6.54
CA SER A 330 0.89 9.35 -6.80
C SER A 330 1.93 10.47 -6.85
N PRO A 331 3.23 10.17 -6.65
CA PRO A 331 4.29 11.16 -6.78
C PRO A 331 4.21 11.93 -8.11
N PHE A 332 4.48 13.23 -8.09
CA PHE A 332 4.35 14.08 -9.27
C PHE A 332 5.52 13.94 -10.22
N THR A 333 6.72 13.69 -9.69
CA THR A 333 7.96 13.56 -10.46
C THR A 333 8.61 12.19 -10.29
N ILE A 334 9.38 11.76 -11.30
CA ILE A 334 10.19 10.54 -11.22
C ILE A 334 11.18 10.63 -10.06
N LYS A 335 11.77 11.79 -9.81
CA LYS A 335 12.70 12.01 -8.71
C LYS A 335 12.06 11.72 -7.35
N ASP A 336 10.83 12.17 -7.15
CA ASP A 336 10.09 11.95 -5.91
C ASP A 336 9.64 10.50 -5.77
N PHE A 337 9.24 9.86 -6.88
CA PHE A 337 8.97 8.43 -6.91
C PHE A 337 10.20 7.63 -6.44
N LEU A 338 11.37 7.90 -7.01
CA LEU A 338 12.62 7.22 -6.63
C LEU A 338 12.99 7.46 -5.17
N ARG A 339 12.85 8.71 -4.67
CA ARG A 339 13.09 9.06 -3.26
C ARG A 339 12.15 8.34 -2.32
N GLN A 340 10.89 8.25 -2.66
CA GLN A 340 9.87 7.57 -1.87
C GLN A 340 10.17 6.07 -1.78
N ARG A 341 10.46 5.39 -2.90
CA ARG A 341 10.80 3.95 -2.94
C ARG A 341 12.09 3.65 -2.17
N LYS A 342 13.13 4.49 -2.38
CA LYS A 342 14.37 4.42 -1.59
C LYS A 342 14.09 4.48 -0.09
N ARG A 343 13.32 5.47 0.36
CA ARG A 343 12.97 5.65 1.78
C ARG A 343 12.25 4.44 2.34
N TRP A 344 11.28 3.91 1.61
CA TRP A 344 10.54 2.73 2.04
C TRP A 344 11.45 1.52 2.23
N LEU A 345 12.31 1.22 1.24
CA LEU A 345 13.25 0.11 1.37
C LEU A 345 14.17 0.28 2.60
N GLN A 346 14.76 1.47 2.75
CA GLN A 346 15.67 1.75 3.87
C GLN A 346 14.98 1.67 5.23
N GLY A 347 13.77 2.24 5.33
CA GLY A 347 12.98 2.19 6.56
C GLY A 347 12.57 0.77 6.93
N LEU A 348 12.04 0.02 5.98
CA LEU A 348 11.65 -1.38 6.22
C LEU A 348 12.84 -2.28 6.56
N LEU A 349 14.03 -2.05 5.96
CA LEU A 349 15.25 -2.75 6.38
C LEU A 349 15.59 -2.47 7.85
N LEU A 350 15.42 -1.23 8.33
CA LEU A 350 15.63 -0.91 9.74
C LEU A 350 14.64 -1.65 10.66
N VAL A 351 13.37 -1.72 10.26
CA VAL A 351 12.31 -2.44 10.99
C VAL A 351 12.63 -3.93 11.09
N VAL A 352 12.96 -4.58 9.98
CA VAL A 352 13.25 -6.02 9.91
C VAL A 352 14.46 -6.39 10.77
N HIS A 353 15.44 -5.48 10.90
CA HIS A 353 16.64 -5.71 11.72
C HIS A 353 16.53 -5.16 13.15
N SER A 354 15.37 -4.67 13.56
CA SER A 354 15.19 -4.21 14.94
C SER A 354 15.19 -5.39 15.91
N SER A 355 16.00 -5.30 16.94
CA SER A 355 16.00 -6.28 18.05
C SER A 355 14.81 -6.13 18.99
N GLU A 356 14.15 -4.99 18.99
CA GLU A 356 13.00 -4.69 19.86
C GLU A 356 11.73 -5.43 19.43
N ILE A 357 11.59 -5.70 18.12
CA ILE A 357 10.46 -6.44 17.58
C ILE A 357 10.78 -7.94 17.59
N PRO A 358 9.98 -8.80 18.25
CA PRO A 358 10.22 -10.24 18.25
C PRO A 358 10.28 -10.84 16.84
N LEU A 359 11.22 -11.73 16.58
CA LEU A 359 11.52 -12.28 15.25
C LEU A 359 10.28 -12.83 14.54
N ARG A 360 9.40 -13.53 15.26
CA ARG A 360 8.17 -14.13 14.72
C ARG A 360 7.25 -13.13 13.99
N PHE A 361 7.26 -11.85 14.40
CA PHE A 361 6.41 -10.81 13.78
C PHE A 361 7.07 -10.17 12.56
N ARG A 362 8.40 -10.24 12.41
CA ARG A 362 9.14 -9.61 11.32
C ARG A 362 9.63 -10.55 10.22
N ILE A 363 9.43 -11.88 10.37
CA ILE A 363 9.89 -12.87 9.38
C ILE A 363 9.25 -12.64 8.02
N LEU A 364 7.91 -12.56 7.97
CA LEU A 364 7.19 -12.39 6.68
C LEU A 364 7.44 -11.02 6.06
N LEU A 365 7.50 -9.95 6.87
CA LEU A 365 7.95 -8.65 6.40
C LEU A 365 9.38 -8.74 5.85
N GLY A 366 10.25 -9.48 6.53
CA GLY A 366 11.63 -9.76 6.09
C GLY A 366 11.67 -10.41 4.71
N CYS A 367 10.87 -11.44 4.47
CA CYS A 367 10.77 -12.05 3.13
C CYS A 367 10.39 -11.01 2.07
N CYS A 368 9.39 -10.16 2.33
CA CYS A 368 8.97 -9.11 1.39
C CYS A 368 10.08 -8.07 1.14
N VAL A 369 10.77 -7.65 2.19
CA VAL A 369 11.83 -6.64 2.12
C VAL A 369 13.06 -7.18 1.37
N TYR A 370 13.45 -8.43 1.65
CA TYR A 370 14.56 -9.06 0.93
C TYR A 370 14.19 -9.44 -0.50
N ALA A 371 12.93 -9.83 -0.77
CA ALA A 371 12.43 -9.97 -2.14
C ALA A 371 12.59 -8.67 -2.93
N THR A 372 12.22 -7.53 -2.30
CA THR A 372 12.42 -6.20 -2.91
C THR A 372 13.89 -5.88 -3.08
N ALA A 373 14.71 -6.06 -2.05
CA ALA A 373 16.15 -5.75 -2.10
C ALA A 373 16.89 -6.58 -3.18
N THR A 374 16.46 -7.81 -3.42
CA THR A 374 17.06 -8.72 -4.43
C THR A 374 16.35 -8.67 -5.79
N ALA A 375 15.30 -7.85 -5.94
CA ALA A 375 14.57 -7.71 -7.20
C ALA A 375 15.46 -7.38 -8.41
N PRO A 376 16.53 -6.57 -8.31
CA PRO A 376 17.46 -6.36 -9.43
C PRO A 376 18.05 -7.67 -9.98
N LEU A 377 18.35 -8.63 -9.10
CA LEU A 377 18.92 -9.93 -9.48
C LEU A 377 17.82 -10.90 -9.95
N SER A 378 16.70 -11.01 -9.20
CA SER A 378 15.62 -11.93 -9.55
C SER A 378 14.91 -11.53 -10.86
N THR A 379 14.82 -10.25 -11.19
CA THR A 379 14.24 -9.77 -12.45
C THR A 379 15.11 -10.17 -13.66
N LEU A 380 16.42 -10.35 -13.48
CA LEU A 380 17.30 -10.83 -14.55
C LEU A 380 16.87 -12.21 -15.06
N ASN A 381 16.18 -13.03 -14.28
CA ASN A 381 15.70 -14.34 -14.72
C ASN A 381 14.77 -14.27 -15.95
N VAL A 382 14.06 -13.15 -16.15
CA VAL A 382 13.24 -12.93 -17.35
C VAL A 382 14.09 -13.07 -18.63
N PHE A 383 15.36 -12.67 -18.57
CA PHE A 383 16.31 -12.74 -19.68
C PHE A 383 17.23 -13.97 -19.58
N LEU A 384 17.68 -14.31 -18.38
CA LEU A 384 18.65 -15.40 -18.19
C LEU A 384 18.03 -16.76 -18.44
N GLN A 385 16.75 -16.97 -18.08
CA GLN A 385 16.08 -18.26 -18.21
C GLN A 385 16.01 -18.75 -19.66
N PRO A 386 15.57 -17.96 -20.64
CA PRO A 386 15.52 -18.42 -22.03
C PRO A 386 16.92 -18.53 -22.67
N LEU A 387 17.92 -17.76 -22.21
CA LEU A 387 19.28 -17.76 -22.78
C LEU A 387 20.16 -18.86 -22.17
N PHE A 388 19.96 -19.16 -20.88
CA PHE A 388 20.77 -20.10 -20.11
C PHE A 388 19.83 -21.01 -19.30
N PRO A 389 19.17 -21.99 -19.94
CA PRO A 389 18.33 -22.94 -19.24
C PRO A 389 19.16 -23.80 -18.28
N ILE A 390 18.71 -23.96 -17.04
CA ILE A 390 19.36 -24.78 -16.02
C ILE A 390 18.45 -25.92 -15.59
N GLN A 391 19.05 -27.04 -15.18
CA GLN A 391 18.32 -28.13 -14.57
C GLN A 391 17.95 -27.75 -13.14
N ILE A 392 16.66 -27.50 -12.90
CA ILE A 392 16.12 -27.18 -11.59
C ILE A 392 14.85 -27.97 -11.34
N SER A 393 14.51 -28.17 -10.07
CA SER A 393 13.27 -28.84 -9.72
C SER A 393 12.06 -28.16 -10.35
N ARG A 394 11.18 -28.93 -10.99
CA ARG A 394 9.89 -28.47 -11.56
C ARG A 394 9.06 -27.68 -10.53
N PHE A 395 9.16 -28.03 -9.26
CA PHE A 395 8.50 -27.31 -8.18
C PHE A 395 8.99 -25.85 -8.08
N VAL A 396 10.29 -25.62 -8.19
CA VAL A 396 10.87 -24.25 -8.15
C VAL A 396 10.41 -23.43 -9.34
N ASP A 397 10.39 -24.01 -10.55
CA ASP A 397 9.89 -23.33 -11.74
C ASP A 397 8.40 -23.01 -11.64
N LEU A 398 7.58 -23.94 -11.15
CA LEU A 398 6.15 -23.67 -10.91
C LEU A 398 5.92 -22.56 -9.90
N CYS A 399 6.70 -22.52 -8.81
CA CYS A 399 6.63 -21.43 -7.84
C CYS A 399 7.02 -20.07 -8.48
N GLY A 400 8.08 -20.04 -9.29
CA GLY A 400 8.49 -18.85 -10.02
C GLY A 400 7.42 -18.36 -11.01
N CYS A 401 6.82 -19.27 -11.78
CA CYS A 401 5.71 -18.98 -12.68
C CYS A 401 4.46 -18.48 -11.94
N PHE A 402 4.14 -19.08 -10.79
CA PHE A 402 3.04 -18.63 -9.93
C PHE A 402 3.26 -17.18 -9.47
N VAL A 403 4.46 -16.87 -8.94
CA VAL A 403 4.82 -15.51 -8.54
C VAL A 403 4.67 -14.53 -9.71
N GLY A 404 5.21 -14.86 -10.88
CA GLY A 404 5.10 -14.05 -12.09
C GLY A 404 3.66 -13.81 -12.52
N GLY A 405 2.85 -14.87 -12.56
CA GLY A 405 1.42 -14.80 -12.93
C GLY A 405 0.61 -13.93 -12.00
N VAL A 406 0.81 -14.06 -10.68
CA VAL A 406 0.13 -13.19 -9.68
C VAL A 406 0.53 -11.74 -9.86
N ILE A 407 1.83 -11.43 -10.00
CA ILE A 407 2.31 -10.04 -10.16
C ILE A 407 1.77 -9.40 -11.47
N ILE A 408 1.77 -10.14 -12.58
CA ILE A 408 1.20 -9.67 -13.85
C ILE A 408 -0.29 -9.35 -13.66
N TYR A 409 -1.03 -10.28 -13.08
CA TYR A 409 -2.46 -10.08 -12.84
C TYR A 409 -2.74 -8.89 -11.90
N MET A 410 -1.97 -8.71 -10.83
CA MET A 410 -2.10 -7.58 -9.92
C MET A 410 -1.96 -6.22 -10.63
N ASN A 411 -1.06 -6.10 -11.60
CA ASN A 411 -0.93 -4.87 -12.40
C ASN A 411 -2.19 -4.62 -13.24
N LEU A 412 -2.76 -5.65 -13.86
CA LEU A 412 -4.00 -5.54 -14.63
C LEU A 412 -5.20 -5.19 -13.74
N TYR A 413 -5.39 -5.95 -12.67
CA TYR A 413 -6.49 -5.74 -11.73
C TYR A 413 -6.39 -4.39 -11.02
N GLY A 414 -5.20 -4.00 -10.56
CA GLY A 414 -4.98 -2.71 -9.90
C GLY A 414 -5.31 -1.53 -10.81
N THR A 415 -4.93 -1.60 -12.09
CA THR A 415 -5.32 -0.62 -13.11
C THR A 415 -6.85 -0.60 -13.29
N PHE A 416 -7.46 -1.77 -13.47
CA PHE A 416 -8.91 -1.87 -13.59
C PHE A 416 -9.64 -1.26 -12.39
N ARG A 417 -9.24 -1.64 -11.18
CA ARG A 417 -9.87 -1.20 -9.93
C ARG A 417 -9.71 0.31 -9.73
N SER A 418 -8.53 0.87 -10.01
CA SER A 418 -8.25 2.30 -9.90
C SER A 418 -9.13 3.14 -10.82
N TYR A 419 -9.38 2.68 -12.06
CA TYR A 419 -10.06 3.49 -13.07
C TYR A 419 -11.55 3.19 -13.22
N THR A 420 -12.02 2.01 -12.81
CA THR A 420 -13.45 1.64 -12.91
C THR A 420 -14.25 2.14 -11.71
N TYR A 421 -13.63 2.20 -10.54
CA TYR A 421 -14.24 2.68 -9.30
C TYR A 421 -13.93 4.15 -9.01
N SER A 422 -13.32 4.85 -9.95
CA SER A 422 -13.10 6.29 -9.90
C SER A 422 -14.43 7.05 -9.88
N ALA A 423 -14.45 8.21 -9.22
CA ALA A 423 -15.57 9.15 -9.24
C ALA A 423 -15.92 9.62 -10.67
N LYS A 424 -14.96 9.56 -11.59
CA LYS A 424 -15.16 9.87 -13.01
C LYS A 424 -15.29 8.55 -13.78
N HIS A 425 -16.49 8.25 -14.29
CA HIS A 425 -16.69 7.10 -15.17
C HIS A 425 -15.78 7.17 -16.40
N VAL A 426 -14.90 6.19 -16.52
CA VAL A 426 -14.00 6.05 -17.67
C VAL A 426 -14.68 5.17 -18.71
N GLY A 427 -14.85 5.67 -19.94
CA GLY A 427 -15.42 4.87 -21.04
C GLY A 427 -14.52 3.67 -21.39
N ILE A 428 -15.13 2.60 -21.94
CA ILE A 428 -14.45 1.34 -22.26
C ILE A 428 -13.21 1.56 -23.13
N GLY A 429 -13.27 2.41 -24.15
CA GLY A 429 -12.12 2.70 -25.02
C GLY A 429 -10.93 3.29 -24.29
N LYS A 430 -11.17 4.23 -23.36
CA LYS A 430 -10.13 4.81 -22.50
C LYS A 430 -9.58 3.77 -21.52
N LEU A 431 -10.43 2.90 -20.98
CA LEU A 431 -10.00 1.82 -20.09
C LEU A 431 -9.07 0.83 -20.82
N LEU A 432 -9.42 0.41 -22.05
CA LEU A 432 -8.56 -0.43 -22.88
C LEU A 432 -7.23 0.24 -23.19
N LEU A 433 -7.22 1.53 -23.51
CA LEU A 433 -5.99 2.29 -23.72
C LEU A 433 -5.12 2.32 -22.46
N LEU A 434 -5.71 2.49 -21.27
CA LEU A 434 -4.99 2.48 -20.00
C LEU A 434 -4.39 1.10 -19.69
N PHE A 435 -5.07 -0.01 -20.04
CA PHE A 435 -4.51 -1.35 -19.94
C PHE A 435 -3.30 -1.54 -20.85
N ILE A 436 -3.43 -1.15 -22.13
CA ILE A 436 -2.33 -1.23 -23.09
C ILE A 436 -1.14 -0.39 -22.59
N LEU A 437 -1.40 0.85 -22.17
CA LEU A 437 -0.37 1.75 -21.66
C LEU A 437 0.26 1.19 -20.38
N GLY A 438 -0.54 0.69 -19.43
CA GLY A 438 -0.06 0.04 -18.21
C GLY A 438 0.84 -1.15 -18.49
N PHE A 439 0.51 -1.97 -19.51
CA PHE A 439 1.33 -3.10 -19.93
C PHE A 439 2.64 -2.64 -20.59
N VAL A 440 2.56 -1.69 -21.51
CA VAL A 440 3.74 -1.14 -22.21
C VAL A 440 4.70 -0.44 -21.23
N LEU A 441 4.19 0.19 -20.18
CA LEU A 441 5.01 0.86 -19.17
C LEU A 441 5.63 -0.08 -18.13
N GLN A 442 5.29 -1.39 -18.10
CA GLN A 442 5.85 -2.32 -17.10
C GLN A 442 7.38 -2.36 -17.10
N PRO A 443 8.09 -2.50 -18.23
CA PRO A 443 9.56 -2.50 -18.22
C PRO A 443 10.12 -1.22 -17.61
N PHE A 444 9.54 -0.07 -17.96
CA PHE A 444 9.96 1.21 -17.43
C PHE A 444 9.76 1.32 -15.91
N LYS A 445 8.61 0.87 -15.41
CA LYS A 445 8.33 0.78 -13.98
C LYS A 445 9.37 -0.06 -13.25
N TYR A 446 9.68 -1.26 -13.75
CA TYR A 446 10.69 -2.12 -13.15
C TYR A 446 12.07 -1.48 -13.14
N ILE A 447 12.46 -0.76 -14.21
CA ILE A 447 13.72 0.01 -14.25
C ILE A 447 13.75 1.07 -13.14
N LEU A 448 12.66 1.83 -12.95
CA LEU A 448 12.58 2.84 -11.88
C LEU A 448 12.67 2.21 -10.49
N GLU A 449 11.97 1.09 -10.25
CA GLU A 449 12.04 0.37 -8.98
C GLU A 449 13.49 -0.17 -8.74
N ILE A 450 14.13 -0.76 -9.74
CA ILE A 450 15.53 -1.22 -9.65
C ILE A 450 16.48 -0.07 -9.33
N ILE A 451 16.36 1.07 -9.99
CA ILE A 451 17.18 2.26 -9.71
C ILE A 451 16.98 2.71 -8.26
N ALA A 452 15.74 2.79 -7.78
CA ALA A 452 15.42 3.18 -6.41
C ALA A 452 16.01 2.19 -5.38
N ILE A 453 15.92 0.89 -5.67
CA ILE A 453 16.47 -0.18 -4.82
C ILE A 453 17.99 -0.06 -4.74
N LEU A 454 18.68 -0.01 -5.88
CA LEU A 454 20.14 0.13 -5.92
C LEU A 454 20.58 1.41 -5.21
N TRP A 455 19.92 2.52 -5.47
CA TRP A 455 20.19 3.77 -4.75
C TRP A 455 19.99 3.62 -3.24
N GLY A 456 18.92 2.94 -2.80
CA GLY A 456 18.64 2.67 -1.39
C GLY A 456 19.68 1.80 -0.70
N LEU A 457 20.20 0.78 -1.40
CA LEU A 457 21.22 -0.13 -0.87
C LEU A 457 22.62 0.50 -0.83
N MET A 458 22.95 1.35 -1.82
CA MET A 458 24.28 1.97 -1.97
C MET A 458 24.47 3.25 -1.14
N THR A 459 23.43 3.84 -0.61
CA THR A 459 23.53 5.09 0.15
C THR A 459 23.25 4.89 1.65
N PRO A 460 23.85 5.70 2.52
CA PRO A 460 23.60 5.63 3.96
C PRO A 460 22.10 5.76 4.29
N LYS A 461 21.66 5.06 5.33
CA LYS A 461 20.24 5.03 5.79
C LYS A 461 19.85 6.29 6.59
N ASN A 462 20.41 7.45 6.24
CA ASN A 462 20.30 8.69 7.02
C ASN A 462 19.54 9.74 6.23
N GLY A 463 18.21 9.76 6.30
CA GLY A 463 17.47 10.89 5.81
C GLY A 463 16.01 10.60 5.45
N PHE A 464 15.14 11.47 5.93
CA PHE A 464 13.73 11.51 5.57
C PHE A 464 13.56 12.50 4.41
N ALA A 465 13.28 12.00 3.21
CA ALA A 465 12.97 12.84 2.05
C ALA A 465 11.45 12.98 1.92
N ILE A 466 10.97 14.23 1.87
CA ILE A 466 9.58 14.55 1.60
C ILE A 466 9.38 14.67 0.09
N VAL A 467 8.24 14.19 -0.41
CA VAL A 467 7.82 14.32 -1.81
C VAL A 467 7.35 15.75 -2.05
N ASP A 468 7.79 16.39 -3.13
CA ASP A 468 7.33 17.71 -3.52
C ASP A 468 5.88 17.62 -4.04
N LYS A 469 5.01 18.51 -3.56
CA LYS A 469 3.56 18.50 -3.84
C LYS A 469 3.04 19.84 -4.40
N ASN A 470 3.94 20.71 -4.91
CA ASN A 470 3.57 21.96 -5.56
C ASN A 470 2.96 21.71 -6.95
N VAL A 471 1.66 21.75 -7.06
CA VAL A 471 0.94 21.66 -8.34
C VAL A 471 1.13 22.94 -9.16
N GLU A 472 1.18 24.12 -8.51
CA GLU A 472 1.25 25.44 -9.18
C GLU A 472 2.59 25.69 -9.89
N GLN A 473 3.72 25.18 -9.39
CA GLN A 473 5.02 25.34 -10.07
C GLN A 473 5.13 24.49 -11.32
N ASN A 474 4.53 23.29 -11.33
CA ASN A 474 4.54 22.42 -12.50
C ASN A 474 3.65 22.94 -13.65
N GLU A 475 2.60 23.70 -13.37
CA GLU A 475 1.79 24.34 -14.41
C GLU A 475 2.53 25.54 -15.04
N MET A 476 3.28 26.32 -14.29
CA MET A 476 4.08 27.44 -14.83
C MET A 476 5.27 26.95 -15.67
N GLU A 477 5.97 25.89 -15.29
CA GLU A 477 7.03 25.31 -16.11
C GLU A 477 6.53 24.69 -17.42
N ASN A 478 5.33 24.10 -17.41
CA ASN A 478 4.69 23.56 -18.63
C ASN A 478 4.10 24.64 -19.52
N THR A 479 3.71 25.80 -18.99
CA THR A 479 3.20 26.93 -19.77
C THR A 479 4.31 27.78 -20.40
N VAL A 480 5.50 27.83 -19.79
CA VAL A 480 6.67 28.56 -20.32
C VAL A 480 7.35 27.80 -21.46
N SER A 481 7.13 26.48 -21.60
CA SER A 481 7.69 25.67 -22.69
C SER A 481 6.89 25.67 -23.99
N VAL A 482 5.78 26.43 -24.08
CA VAL A 482 4.91 26.54 -25.26
C VAL A 482 4.75 28.01 -25.67
N VAL A 483 5.85 28.73 -25.87
CA VAL A 483 5.85 29.96 -26.67
C VAL A 483 6.61 29.64 -27.95
N PRO A 484 5.93 29.52 -29.11
CA PRO A 484 6.64 29.41 -30.40
C PRO A 484 7.23 30.76 -30.76
N CYS A 485 8.51 30.76 -31.13
CA CYS A 485 9.10 31.85 -31.88
C CYS A 485 8.55 31.90 -33.30
#